data_a08673cc814fd76e8a7c842811645334
#
_entry.id   a08673cc814fd76e8a7c842811645334
#
_cell.length_a   1.000
_cell.length_b   1.000
_cell.length_c   1.000
_cell.angle_alpha   90.00
_cell.angle_beta   90.00
_cell.angle_gamma   90.00
#
_symmetry.space_group_name_H-M   'P 1'
#
loop_
_entity.id
_entity.type
_entity.pdbx_description
1 polymer ?
#
loop_
_entity_poly.entity_id
_entity_poly.type
_entity_poly.pdbx_seq_one_letter_code
_entity_poly.pdbx_strand_id
1 'polypeptide(L)'
;FEAAKTQPLQVALTVGRSVPCEWFDRAVGNRLLGLACGGGQQGPLFAAKGFDTTIMDFSENQLASDRVVAKREGLTIKTIQADMTERFPFEDASFDIVFCPVSNVYIESLDHLWAECYRVLAKGGLLMVGYVNPWIYMYNADDVWDHPEKELTLKYELPFNSRQLEQQGVIKIDPEYGYEFSHTLEEQIRGQLRCGFAMIDFYESKDPRNRLSRFCSNYLANLCVKW
;
A
#
# COMPACT_ATOMS: atom_id res chain seq x y z
N PHE A 1 12.31 1.89 -17.69
CA PHE A 1 12.38 0.47 -17.29
C PHE A 1 13.76 -0.15 -17.55
N GLU A 2 14.46 0.23 -18.62
CA GLU A 2 15.83 -0.25 -18.84
C GLU A 2 16.76 0.07 -17.65
N ALA A 3 16.65 1.26 -17.05
CA ALA A 3 17.40 1.61 -15.87
C ALA A 3 17.09 0.69 -14.67
N ALA A 4 15.85 0.20 -14.55
CA ALA A 4 15.47 -0.70 -13.47
C ALA A 4 16.19 -2.06 -13.54
N LYS A 5 16.62 -2.50 -14.72
CA LYS A 5 17.40 -3.76 -14.89
C LYS A 5 18.79 -3.69 -14.27
N THR A 6 19.41 -2.52 -14.31
CA THR A 6 20.83 -2.35 -13.94
C THR A 6 21.06 -1.48 -12.71
N GLN A 7 20.13 -0.55 -12.40
CA GLN A 7 20.21 0.32 -11.23
C GLN A 7 19.45 -0.25 -10.02
N PRO A 8 19.67 0.25 -8.81
CA PRO A 8 18.87 -0.10 -7.64
C PRO A 8 17.37 0.09 -7.90
N LEU A 9 16.55 -0.83 -7.39
CA LEU A 9 15.10 -0.77 -7.53
C LEU A 9 14.54 0.47 -6.82
N GLN A 10 13.80 1.29 -7.55
CA GLN A 10 13.15 2.49 -7.01
C GLN A 10 11.64 2.31 -7.05
N VAL A 11 11.09 1.78 -5.99
CA VAL A 11 9.65 1.63 -5.75
C VAL A 11 9.27 2.28 -4.42
N ALA A 12 8.03 2.62 -4.25
CA ALA A 12 7.56 3.35 -3.08
C ALA A 12 6.37 2.65 -2.42
N LEU A 13 6.48 2.41 -1.12
CA LEU A 13 5.33 2.05 -0.28
C LEU A 13 4.52 3.27 0.12
N THR A 14 5.18 4.44 0.17
CA THR A 14 4.62 5.71 0.63
C THR A 14 5.09 6.84 -0.26
N VAL A 15 4.36 7.94 -0.28
CA VAL A 15 4.79 9.15 -1.00
C VAL A 15 6.06 9.73 -0.36
N GLY A 16 6.94 10.30 -1.18
CA GLY A 16 8.11 11.07 -0.74
C GLY A 16 9.35 10.24 -0.36
N ARG A 17 9.28 8.90 -0.34
CA ARG A 17 10.43 8.05 -0.02
C ARG A 17 10.37 6.71 -0.75
N SER A 18 11.49 6.34 -1.39
CA SER A 18 11.68 5.00 -1.93
C SER A 18 11.91 3.98 -0.82
N VAL A 19 11.50 2.74 -1.07
CA VAL A 19 11.80 1.60 -0.19
C VAL A 19 13.31 1.38 -0.16
N PRO A 20 13.93 1.15 1.02
CA PRO A 20 15.33 0.77 1.11
C PRO A 20 15.62 -0.50 0.29
N CYS A 21 16.63 -0.46 -0.58
CA CYS A 21 16.95 -1.61 -1.45
C CYS A 21 17.30 -2.86 -0.65
N GLU A 22 17.94 -2.68 0.51
CA GLU A 22 18.31 -3.76 1.43
C GLU A 22 17.10 -4.54 1.98
N TRP A 23 15.87 -4.00 1.87
CA TRP A 23 14.67 -4.75 2.21
C TRP A 23 14.46 -5.91 1.24
N PHE A 24 14.69 -5.67 -0.06
CA PHE A 24 14.55 -6.70 -1.08
C PHE A 24 15.68 -7.73 -1.02
N ASP A 25 16.88 -7.33 -0.59
CA ASP A 25 18.05 -8.23 -0.44
C ASP A 25 17.84 -9.30 0.64
N ARG A 26 16.86 -9.10 1.54
CA ARG A 26 16.48 -10.07 2.59
C ARG A 26 15.52 -11.15 2.10
N ALA A 27 15.00 -11.05 0.89
CA ALA A 27 14.00 -11.99 0.36
C ALA A 27 14.62 -13.39 0.14
N VAL A 28 13.89 -14.42 0.53
CA VAL A 28 14.28 -15.83 0.37
C VAL A 28 14.06 -16.36 -1.05
N GLY A 29 13.34 -15.61 -1.87
CA GLY A 29 13.03 -15.93 -3.26
C GLY A 29 12.52 -14.70 -4.01
N ASN A 30 12.01 -14.89 -5.23
CA ASN A 30 11.67 -13.79 -6.13
C ASN A 30 10.18 -13.73 -6.53
N ARG A 31 9.31 -14.58 -5.93
CA ARG A 31 7.86 -14.56 -6.19
C ARG A 31 7.25 -13.37 -5.43
N LEU A 32 6.82 -12.35 -6.18
CA LEU A 32 6.34 -11.11 -5.59
C LEU A 32 4.85 -10.92 -5.90
N LEU A 33 4.07 -10.68 -4.85
CA LEU A 33 2.69 -10.21 -4.92
C LEU A 33 2.61 -8.72 -4.62
N GLY A 34 2.19 -7.92 -5.59
CA GLY A 34 1.79 -6.53 -5.40
C GLY A 34 0.29 -6.46 -5.13
N LEU A 35 -0.09 -5.96 -3.94
CA LEU A 35 -1.49 -5.78 -3.53
C LEU A 35 -1.94 -4.35 -3.79
N ALA A 36 -3.03 -4.19 -4.55
CA ALA A 36 -3.63 -2.91 -4.88
C ALA A 36 -2.58 -1.86 -5.29
N CYS A 37 -1.64 -2.28 -6.12
CA CYS A 37 -0.56 -1.46 -6.66
C CYS A 37 -0.54 -1.46 -8.20
N GLY A 38 -1.68 -1.72 -8.83
CA GLY A 38 -1.89 -1.58 -10.26
C GLY A 38 -1.66 -0.15 -10.75
N GLY A 39 -1.71 0.05 -12.06
CA GLY A 39 -1.53 1.37 -12.69
C GLY A 39 -0.30 1.48 -13.59
N GLY A 40 0.40 0.38 -13.84
CA GLY A 40 1.51 0.31 -14.80
C GLY A 40 2.80 0.96 -14.31
N GLN A 41 2.98 1.12 -13.02
CA GLN A 41 4.17 1.74 -12.43
C GLN A 41 5.05 0.72 -11.72
N GLN A 42 4.66 0.26 -10.54
CA GLN A 42 5.51 -0.55 -9.68
C GLN A 42 5.62 -1.99 -10.15
N GLY A 43 4.52 -2.61 -10.60
CA GLY A 43 4.51 -3.96 -11.15
C GLY A 43 5.53 -4.16 -12.27
N PRO A 44 5.54 -3.31 -13.31
CA PRO A 44 6.56 -3.35 -14.36
C PRO A 44 8.00 -3.15 -13.87
N LEU A 45 8.24 -2.33 -12.84
CA LEU A 45 9.58 -2.18 -12.27
C LEU A 45 10.06 -3.46 -11.58
N PHE A 46 9.19 -4.16 -10.83
CA PHE A 46 9.50 -5.46 -10.24
C PHE A 46 9.83 -6.50 -11.31
N ALA A 47 9.00 -6.61 -12.34
CA ALA A 47 9.24 -7.53 -13.45
C ALA A 47 10.55 -7.23 -14.20
N ALA A 48 10.84 -5.95 -14.46
CA ALA A 48 12.10 -5.51 -15.09
C ALA A 48 13.32 -5.84 -14.23
N LYS A 49 13.17 -5.88 -12.90
CA LYS A 49 14.21 -6.27 -11.95
C LYS A 49 14.40 -7.79 -11.86
N GLY A 50 13.50 -8.58 -12.40
CA GLY A 50 13.58 -10.04 -12.43
C GLY A 50 12.75 -10.77 -11.38
N PHE A 51 11.81 -10.08 -10.72
CA PHE A 51 10.84 -10.75 -9.87
C PHE A 51 9.77 -11.47 -10.69
N ASP A 52 9.34 -12.66 -10.25
CA ASP A 52 8.13 -13.31 -10.73
C ASP A 52 6.93 -12.55 -10.15
N THR A 53 6.44 -11.59 -10.92
CA THR A 53 5.53 -10.55 -10.44
C THR A 53 4.09 -10.91 -10.71
N THR A 54 3.29 -10.91 -9.65
CA THR A 54 1.82 -10.97 -9.70
C THR A 54 1.26 -9.69 -9.09
N ILE A 55 0.34 -9.03 -9.80
CA ILE A 55 -0.39 -7.87 -9.28
C ILE A 55 -1.85 -8.27 -9.06
N MET A 56 -2.33 -8.09 -7.84
CA MET A 56 -3.73 -8.25 -7.46
C MET A 56 -4.32 -6.87 -7.16
N ASP A 57 -5.38 -6.52 -7.86
CA ASP A 57 -6.05 -5.23 -7.70
C ASP A 57 -7.57 -5.42 -7.91
N PHE A 58 -8.38 -4.62 -7.23
CA PHE A 58 -9.82 -4.60 -7.42
C PHE A 58 -10.21 -3.97 -8.76
N SER A 59 -9.44 -2.98 -9.20
CA SER A 59 -9.69 -2.19 -10.40
C SER A 59 -9.12 -2.86 -11.66
N GLU A 60 -9.99 -3.32 -12.54
CA GLU A 60 -9.59 -3.84 -13.86
C GLU A 60 -8.84 -2.78 -14.69
N ASN A 61 -9.20 -1.50 -14.56
CA ASN A 61 -8.50 -0.41 -15.25
C ASN A 61 -7.04 -0.28 -14.80
N GLN A 62 -6.77 -0.46 -13.53
CA GLN A 62 -5.40 -0.44 -12.99
C GLN A 62 -4.60 -1.63 -13.54
N LEU A 63 -5.19 -2.83 -13.53
CA LEU A 63 -4.56 -4.04 -14.09
C LEU A 63 -4.34 -3.93 -15.61
N ALA A 64 -5.27 -3.32 -16.34
CA ALA A 64 -5.11 -3.07 -17.78
C ALA A 64 -3.89 -2.16 -18.04
N SER A 65 -3.63 -1.18 -17.20
CA SER A 65 -2.44 -0.32 -17.30
C SER A 65 -1.14 -1.12 -17.11
N ASP A 66 -1.08 -2.05 -16.16
CA ASP A 66 0.06 -2.96 -15.99
C ASP A 66 0.30 -3.82 -17.22
N ARG A 67 -0.76 -4.40 -17.79
CA ARG A 67 -0.66 -5.22 -19.02
C ARG A 67 -0.17 -4.41 -20.21
N VAL A 68 -0.65 -3.17 -20.38
CA VAL A 68 -0.20 -2.25 -21.44
C VAL A 68 1.29 -1.97 -21.33
N VAL A 69 1.75 -1.62 -20.13
CA VAL A 69 3.17 -1.32 -19.90
C VAL A 69 4.02 -2.59 -20.05
N ALA A 70 3.59 -3.73 -19.48
CA ALA A 70 4.30 -5.00 -19.61
C ALA A 70 4.48 -5.39 -21.09
N LYS A 71 3.41 -5.29 -21.89
CA LYS A 71 3.48 -5.56 -23.35
C LYS A 71 4.46 -4.63 -24.06
N ARG A 72 4.38 -3.33 -23.76
CA ARG A 72 5.26 -2.31 -24.38
C ARG A 72 6.74 -2.57 -24.07
N GLU A 73 7.05 -2.96 -22.83
CA GLU A 73 8.42 -3.15 -22.34
C GLU A 73 8.94 -4.60 -22.50
N GLY A 74 8.13 -5.50 -23.05
CA GLY A 74 8.48 -6.93 -23.21
C GLY A 74 8.63 -7.65 -21.86
N LEU A 75 7.85 -7.27 -20.85
CA LEU A 75 7.87 -7.84 -19.50
C LEU A 75 6.76 -8.86 -19.31
N THR A 76 6.95 -9.78 -18.36
CA THR A 76 5.93 -10.74 -17.96
C THR A 76 5.40 -10.36 -16.58
N ILE A 77 4.08 -10.08 -16.48
CA ILE A 77 3.38 -9.79 -15.22
C ILE A 77 2.09 -10.60 -15.23
N LYS A 78 1.81 -11.29 -14.13
CA LYS A 78 0.49 -11.89 -13.88
C LYS A 78 -0.41 -10.82 -13.25
N THR A 79 -1.65 -10.69 -13.75
CA THR A 79 -2.63 -9.75 -13.19
C THR A 79 -3.87 -10.52 -12.76
N ILE A 80 -4.34 -10.29 -11.54
CA ILE A 80 -5.51 -10.95 -10.95
C ILE A 80 -6.46 -9.87 -10.44
N GLN A 81 -7.68 -9.84 -10.97
CA GLN A 81 -8.73 -8.99 -10.40
C GLN A 81 -9.35 -9.71 -9.20
N ALA A 82 -9.16 -9.13 -8.01
CA ALA A 82 -9.73 -9.65 -6.76
C ALA A 82 -9.84 -8.56 -5.71
N ASP A 83 -10.73 -8.78 -4.75
CA ASP A 83 -10.94 -7.91 -3.60
C ASP A 83 -10.03 -8.35 -2.44
N MET A 84 -9.27 -7.41 -1.86
CA MET A 84 -8.39 -7.72 -0.73
C MET A 84 -9.15 -7.89 0.60
N THR A 85 -10.45 -7.65 0.62
CA THR A 85 -11.33 -7.97 1.75
C THR A 85 -11.80 -9.42 1.76
N GLU A 86 -11.59 -10.12 0.64
CA GLU A 86 -11.96 -11.52 0.45
C GLU A 86 -10.72 -12.44 0.50
N ARG A 87 -10.95 -13.76 0.53
CA ARG A 87 -9.87 -14.73 0.46
C ARG A 87 -9.08 -14.55 -0.85
N PHE A 88 -7.76 -14.38 -0.74
CA PHE A 88 -6.91 -14.25 -1.90
C PHE A 88 -6.90 -15.55 -2.73
N PRO A 89 -7.03 -15.46 -4.08
CA PRO A 89 -7.10 -16.62 -4.98
C PRO A 89 -5.73 -17.27 -5.19
N PHE A 90 -4.99 -17.45 -4.12
CA PHE A 90 -3.64 -18.05 -4.11
C PHE A 90 -3.55 -19.15 -3.06
N GLU A 91 -2.69 -20.14 -3.35
CA GLU A 91 -2.36 -21.17 -2.38
C GLU A 91 -1.50 -20.62 -1.25
N ASP A 92 -1.45 -21.36 -0.13
CA ASP A 92 -0.56 -21.03 0.99
C ASP A 92 0.89 -21.04 0.56
N ALA A 93 1.70 -20.13 1.11
CA ALA A 93 3.14 -20.03 0.82
C ALA A 93 3.51 -19.86 -0.67
N SER A 94 2.64 -19.18 -1.44
CA SER A 94 2.81 -18.94 -2.88
C SER A 94 3.83 -17.84 -3.18
N PHE A 95 4.10 -16.95 -2.22
CA PHE A 95 4.93 -15.76 -2.44
C PHE A 95 6.07 -15.65 -1.43
N ASP A 96 7.15 -15.00 -1.86
CA ASP A 96 8.32 -14.70 -1.05
C ASP A 96 8.29 -13.24 -0.57
N ILE A 97 7.59 -12.39 -1.30
CA ILE A 97 7.36 -10.97 -0.98
C ILE A 97 5.89 -10.63 -1.21
N VAL A 98 5.26 -9.96 -0.24
CA VAL A 98 4.00 -9.22 -0.41
C VAL A 98 4.32 -7.73 -0.28
N PHE A 99 4.00 -6.96 -1.30
CA PHE A 99 4.21 -5.52 -1.38
C PHE A 99 2.85 -4.82 -1.41
N CYS A 100 2.51 -4.11 -0.33
CA CYS A 100 1.25 -3.40 -0.16
C CYS A 100 1.53 -1.91 0.06
N PRO A 101 1.53 -1.08 -0.99
CA PRO A 101 1.67 0.37 -0.84
C PRO A 101 0.42 0.96 -0.16
N VAL A 102 0.39 2.26 0.05
CA VAL A 102 -0.72 2.96 0.71
C VAL A 102 -2.05 2.71 -0.02
N SER A 103 -2.66 1.56 0.22
CA SER A 103 -3.92 1.12 -0.40
C SER A 103 -4.89 0.51 0.62
N ASN A 104 -4.41 0.17 1.81
CA ASN A 104 -5.24 -0.38 2.88
C ASN A 104 -6.25 0.64 3.45
N VAL A 105 -6.14 1.89 3.07
CA VAL A 105 -7.13 2.94 3.36
C VAL A 105 -8.49 2.71 2.70
N TYR A 106 -8.56 1.89 1.66
CA TYR A 106 -9.81 1.60 0.93
C TYR A 106 -10.63 0.45 1.52
N ILE A 107 -10.16 -0.19 2.59
CA ILE A 107 -10.87 -1.27 3.27
C ILE A 107 -11.15 -0.90 4.74
N GLU A 108 -12.30 -1.32 5.25
CA GLU A 108 -12.78 -0.93 6.58
C GLU A 108 -12.15 -1.73 7.72
N SER A 109 -11.66 -2.95 7.46
CA SER A 109 -11.01 -3.81 8.45
C SER A 109 -9.72 -4.41 7.90
N LEU A 110 -8.67 -4.42 8.71
CA LEU A 110 -7.35 -4.94 8.34
C LEU A 110 -7.09 -6.38 8.80
N ASP A 111 -7.90 -6.95 9.67
CA ASP A 111 -7.63 -8.27 10.27
C ASP A 111 -7.54 -9.37 9.20
N HIS A 112 -8.47 -9.37 8.26
CA HIS A 112 -8.47 -10.33 7.15
C HIS A 112 -7.26 -10.12 6.22
N LEU A 113 -6.94 -8.87 5.91
CA LEU A 113 -5.81 -8.52 5.05
C LEU A 113 -4.49 -9.08 5.62
N TRP A 114 -4.23 -8.87 6.91
CA TRP A 114 -2.99 -9.36 7.53
C TRP A 114 -2.93 -10.89 7.60
N ALA A 115 -4.07 -11.54 7.87
CA ALA A 115 -4.17 -13.00 7.88
C ALA A 115 -3.89 -13.60 6.49
N GLU A 116 -4.44 -13.02 5.43
CA GLU A 116 -4.21 -13.47 4.06
C GLU A 116 -2.77 -13.19 3.60
N CYS A 117 -2.21 -12.01 3.91
CA CYS A 117 -0.79 -11.74 3.66
C CYS A 117 0.10 -12.78 4.34
N TYR A 118 -0.20 -13.13 5.60
CA TYR A 118 0.56 -14.17 6.31
C TYR A 118 0.39 -15.54 5.68
N ARG A 119 -0.82 -15.91 5.28
CA ARG A 119 -1.12 -17.21 4.66
C ARG A 119 -0.35 -17.42 3.36
N VAL A 120 -0.42 -16.42 2.45
CA VAL A 120 0.18 -16.55 1.11
C VAL A 120 1.70 -16.41 1.10
N LEU A 121 2.31 -15.85 2.13
CA LEU A 121 3.77 -15.77 2.24
C LEU A 121 4.38 -17.12 2.63
N ALA A 122 5.49 -17.46 2.01
CA ALA A 122 6.34 -18.56 2.43
C ALA A 122 7.01 -18.27 3.78
N LYS A 123 7.50 -19.30 4.45
CA LYS A 123 8.34 -19.12 5.65
C LYS A 123 9.60 -18.34 5.29
N GLY A 124 9.94 -17.34 6.08
CA GLY A 124 11.00 -16.36 5.78
C GLY A 124 10.59 -15.28 4.79
N GLY A 125 9.36 -15.33 4.27
CA GLY A 125 8.83 -14.34 3.34
C GLY A 125 8.60 -12.98 3.99
N LEU A 126 8.62 -11.95 3.18
CA LEU A 126 8.60 -10.55 3.59
C LEU A 126 7.26 -9.89 3.29
N LEU A 127 6.72 -9.18 4.26
CA LEU A 127 5.61 -8.25 4.10
C LEU A 127 6.15 -6.83 4.17
N MET A 128 6.00 -6.08 3.09
CA MET A 128 6.35 -4.66 2.98
C MET A 128 5.06 -3.85 2.89
N VAL A 129 4.78 -3.01 3.87
CA VAL A 129 3.53 -2.24 3.95
C VAL A 129 3.79 -0.77 4.09
N GLY A 130 3.06 0.03 3.28
CA GLY A 130 2.91 1.46 3.47
C GLY A 130 1.51 1.79 3.96
N TYR A 131 1.36 2.77 4.84
CA TYR A 131 0.07 3.23 5.32
C TYR A 131 0.08 4.71 5.69
N VAL A 132 -1.10 5.30 5.65
CA VAL A 132 -1.30 6.69 6.02
C VAL A 132 -1.20 6.83 7.53
N ASN A 133 -0.50 7.87 7.99
CA ASN A 133 -0.57 8.27 9.39
C ASN A 133 -2.00 8.75 9.69
N PRO A 134 -2.74 8.10 10.60
CA PRO A 134 -4.16 8.40 10.83
C PRO A 134 -4.43 9.86 11.19
N TRP A 135 -3.47 10.58 11.73
CA TRP A 135 -3.63 11.98 12.13
C TRP A 135 -3.95 12.91 10.96
N ILE A 136 -3.62 12.53 9.71
CA ILE A 136 -3.98 13.33 8.53
C ILE A 136 -5.50 13.45 8.41
N TYR A 137 -6.22 12.40 8.75
CA TYR A 137 -7.67 12.34 8.65
C TYR A 137 -8.43 13.20 9.68
N MET A 138 -7.77 13.80 10.65
CA MET A 138 -8.40 14.76 11.56
C MET A 138 -8.75 16.08 10.87
N TYR A 139 -8.20 16.36 9.70
CA TYR A 139 -8.35 17.60 8.96
C TYR A 139 -9.17 17.38 7.69
N ASN A 140 -9.76 18.46 7.17
CA ASN A 140 -10.38 18.42 5.85
C ASN A 140 -9.29 18.27 4.78
N ALA A 141 -9.48 17.33 3.84
CA ALA A 141 -8.52 17.08 2.76
C ALA A 141 -8.21 18.34 1.96
N ASP A 142 -9.24 19.08 1.52
CA ASP A 142 -9.09 20.32 0.74
C ASP A 142 -8.21 21.35 1.46
N ASP A 143 -8.39 21.50 2.78
CA ASP A 143 -7.62 22.48 3.56
C ASP A 143 -6.15 22.08 3.71
N VAL A 144 -5.86 20.78 3.62
CA VAL A 144 -4.50 20.24 3.74
C VAL A 144 -3.74 20.29 2.42
N TRP A 145 -4.43 20.08 1.28
CA TRP A 145 -3.81 19.97 -0.04
C TRP A 145 -3.92 21.24 -0.88
N ASP A 146 -5.10 21.85 -0.93
CA ASP A 146 -5.45 22.81 -1.97
C ASP A 146 -5.57 24.27 -1.47
N HIS A 147 -5.66 24.48 -0.15
CA HIS A 147 -5.90 25.80 0.43
C HIS A 147 -4.83 26.22 1.43
N PRO A 148 -3.61 26.59 0.96
CA PRO A 148 -2.49 26.97 1.86
C PRO A 148 -2.78 28.22 2.71
N GLU A 149 -3.73 29.05 2.32
CA GLU A 149 -4.14 30.29 3.00
C GLU A 149 -5.10 30.05 4.19
N LYS A 150 -5.76 28.87 4.25
CA LYS A 150 -6.68 28.56 5.32
C LYS A 150 -5.97 28.14 6.60
N GLU A 151 -6.55 28.42 7.74
CA GLU A 151 -6.12 27.88 9.01
C GLU A 151 -6.43 26.37 9.07
N LEU A 152 -5.48 25.58 9.60
CA LEU A 152 -5.68 24.14 9.82
C LEU A 152 -6.45 23.94 11.13
N THR A 153 -7.67 23.46 11.04
CA THR A 153 -8.52 23.14 12.18
C THR A 153 -8.84 21.65 12.23
N LEU A 154 -8.87 21.08 13.43
CA LEU A 154 -9.36 19.71 13.63
C LEU A 154 -10.83 19.64 13.30
N LYS A 155 -11.23 18.69 12.46
CA LYS A 155 -12.59 18.58 11.95
C LYS A 155 -13.24 17.22 12.23
N TYR A 156 -12.45 16.16 12.17
CA TYR A 156 -12.98 14.81 12.31
C TYR A 156 -12.32 14.06 13.47
N GLU A 157 -13.11 13.23 14.14
CA GLU A 157 -12.63 12.27 15.11
C GLU A 157 -12.06 11.03 14.42
N LEU A 158 -11.12 10.37 15.08
CA LEU A 158 -10.55 9.10 14.61
C LEU A 158 -11.20 7.91 15.34
N PRO A 159 -11.36 6.77 14.69
CA PRO A 159 -11.01 6.50 13.29
C PRO A 159 -11.96 7.19 12.30
N PHE A 160 -11.40 7.72 11.20
CA PHE A 160 -12.15 8.34 10.12
C PHE A 160 -12.81 7.26 9.26
N ASN A 161 -14.11 7.45 8.95
CA ASN A 161 -14.87 6.57 8.07
C ASN A 161 -15.70 7.44 7.12
N SER A 162 -15.22 7.59 5.88
CA SER A 162 -15.86 8.47 4.91
C SER A 162 -17.26 7.99 4.52
N ARG A 163 -17.50 6.68 4.50
CA ARG A 163 -18.82 6.10 4.22
C ARG A 163 -19.86 6.53 5.29
N GLN A 164 -19.47 6.44 6.56
CA GLN A 164 -20.33 6.84 7.66
C GLN A 164 -20.61 8.35 7.64
N LEU A 165 -19.59 9.17 7.38
CA LEU A 165 -19.72 10.62 7.29
C LEU A 165 -20.62 11.04 6.11
N GLU A 166 -20.56 10.35 4.98
CA GLU A 166 -21.46 10.59 3.86
C GLU A 166 -22.91 10.21 4.20
N GLN A 167 -23.13 9.06 4.85
CA GLN A 167 -24.47 8.65 5.32
C GLN A 167 -25.07 9.64 6.32
N GLN A 168 -24.24 10.31 7.10
CA GLN A 168 -24.64 11.37 8.04
C GLN A 168 -24.83 12.74 7.35
N GLY A 169 -24.51 12.85 6.07
CA GLY A 169 -24.58 14.11 5.32
C GLY A 169 -23.49 15.13 5.68
N VAL A 170 -22.42 14.70 6.32
CA VAL A 170 -21.30 15.57 6.73
C VAL A 170 -20.35 15.87 5.57
N ILE A 171 -20.11 14.87 4.72
CA ILE A 171 -19.30 14.99 3.51
C ILE A 171 -20.04 14.39 2.31
N LYS A 172 -19.56 14.69 1.12
CA LYS A 172 -19.96 14.04 -0.12
C LYS A 172 -18.74 13.42 -0.76
N ILE A 173 -18.84 12.15 -1.11
CA ILE A 173 -17.75 11.42 -1.79
C ILE A 173 -17.94 11.48 -3.29
N ASP A 174 -16.88 11.79 -4.02
CA ASP A 174 -16.86 11.60 -5.46
C ASP A 174 -16.74 10.09 -5.78
N PRO A 175 -17.69 9.53 -6.53
CA PRO A 175 -17.68 8.09 -6.87
C PRO A 175 -16.38 7.60 -7.53
N GLU A 176 -15.60 8.49 -8.13
CA GLU A 176 -14.32 8.13 -8.76
C GLU A 176 -13.22 7.78 -7.75
N TYR A 177 -13.28 8.31 -6.51
CA TYR A 177 -12.26 8.09 -5.49
C TYR A 177 -12.58 6.93 -4.53
N GLY A 178 -13.85 6.58 -4.37
CA GLY A 178 -14.29 5.56 -3.44
C GLY A 178 -14.24 6.00 -1.97
N TYR A 179 -14.54 5.07 -1.07
CA TYR A 179 -14.49 5.34 0.37
C TYR A 179 -13.09 5.17 0.93
N GLU A 180 -12.75 5.99 1.91
CA GLU A 180 -11.50 5.90 2.68
C GLU A 180 -11.78 5.70 4.16
N PHE A 181 -10.90 4.91 4.79
CA PHE A 181 -10.95 4.56 6.21
C PHE A 181 -9.58 4.82 6.84
N SER A 182 -9.53 5.58 7.91
CA SER A 182 -8.31 5.61 8.71
C SER A 182 -8.25 4.41 9.64
N HIS A 183 -7.04 3.94 9.89
CA HIS A 183 -6.78 2.86 10.83
C HIS A 183 -5.87 3.34 11.94
N THR A 184 -6.12 2.91 13.16
CA THR A 184 -5.23 3.19 14.27
C THR A 184 -3.87 2.52 14.04
N LEU A 185 -2.81 3.05 14.65
CA LEU A 185 -1.51 2.38 14.62
C LEU A 185 -1.57 0.99 15.28
N GLU A 186 -2.49 0.80 16.21
CA GLU A 186 -2.72 -0.52 16.82
C GLU A 186 -3.26 -1.52 15.78
N GLU A 187 -4.25 -1.16 14.98
CA GLU A 187 -4.77 -2.03 13.90
C GLU A 187 -3.71 -2.32 12.85
N GLN A 188 -2.94 -1.31 12.44
CA GLN A 188 -1.87 -1.46 11.47
C GLN A 188 -0.75 -2.37 11.99
N ILE A 189 -0.18 -2.06 13.14
CA ILE A 189 1.02 -2.73 13.66
C ILE A 189 0.66 -4.01 14.41
N ARG A 190 -0.24 -3.93 15.40
CA ARG A 190 -0.61 -5.08 16.22
C ARG A 190 -1.33 -6.16 15.42
N GLY A 191 -2.12 -5.76 14.40
CA GLY A 191 -2.77 -6.71 13.49
C GLY A 191 -1.75 -7.63 12.81
N GLN A 192 -0.66 -7.06 12.27
CA GLN A 192 0.44 -7.83 11.68
C GLN A 192 1.11 -8.76 12.71
N LEU A 193 1.46 -8.22 13.89
CA LEU A 193 2.11 -9.00 14.95
C LEU A 193 1.25 -10.17 15.44
N ARG A 194 -0.07 -9.98 15.55
CA ARG A 194 -1.02 -11.03 15.94
C ARG A 194 -1.12 -12.17 14.95
N CYS A 195 -0.92 -11.89 13.65
CA CYS A 195 -0.85 -12.92 12.62
C CYS A 195 0.43 -13.76 12.68
N GLY A 196 1.44 -13.35 13.48
CA GLY A 196 2.72 -14.05 13.61
C GLY A 196 3.87 -13.39 12.86
N PHE A 197 3.67 -12.22 12.28
CA PHE A 197 4.78 -11.45 11.70
C PHE A 197 5.71 -10.91 12.79
N ALA A 198 7.01 -10.83 12.48
CA ALA A 198 7.97 -10.05 13.24
C ALA A 198 8.34 -8.80 12.43
N MET A 199 8.10 -7.62 12.99
CA MET A 199 8.56 -6.36 12.39
C MET A 199 10.06 -6.22 12.59
N ILE A 200 10.80 -6.01 11.51
CA ILE A 200 12.27 -5.97 11.52
C ILE A 200 12.85 -4.65 11.01
N ASP A 201 12.03 -3.81 10.40
CA ASP A 201 12.42 -2.45 10.01
C ASP A 201 11.19 -1.54 9.86
N PHE A 202 11.40 -0.22 9.91
CA PHE A 202 10.35 0.78 9.87
C PHE A 202 10.90 2.12 9.39
N TYR A 203 10.10 2.88 8.63
CA TYR A 203 10.41 4.27 8.34
C TYR A 203 9.17 5.16 8.28
N GLU A 204 9.39 6.44 8.41
CA GLU A 204 8.40 7.49 8.19
C GLU A 204 8.74 8.29 6.94
N SER A 205 7.72 8.84 6.28
CA SER A 205 7.90 9.72 5.13
C SER A 205 6.92 10.90 5.13
N LYS A 206 7.29 11.92 4.36
CA LYS A 206 6.56 13.18 4.24
C LYS A 206 6.24 13.44 2.78
N ASP A 207 5.00 13.83 2.47
CA ASP A 207 4.67 14.43 1.19
C ASP A 207 4.86 15.94 1.28
N PRO A 208 5.82 16.52 0.56
CA PRO A 208 6.07 17.95 0.62
C PRO A 208 4.90 18.82 0.14
N ARG A 209 3.95 18.25 -0.60
CA ARG A 209 2.73 18.92 -1.04
C ARG A 209 1.69 19.03 0.06
N ASN A 210 1.75 18.15 1.07
CA ASN A 210 0.83 18.14 2.20
C ASN A 210 1.30 19.12 3.28
N ARG A 211 0.48 20.08 3.66
CA ARG A 211 0.81 21.12 4.65
C ARG A 211 1.18 20.57 6.03
N LEU A 212 0.58 19.42 6.41
CA LEU A 212 0.88 18.76 7.68
C LEU A 212 2.30 18.20 7.73
N SER A 213 2.95 17.99 6.58
CA SER A 213 4.36 17.54 6.51
C SER A 213 5.33 18.45 7.23
N ARG A 214 4.94 19.70 7.46
CA ARG A 214 5.70 20.64 8.28
C ARG A 214 5.74 20.22 9.76
N PHE A 215 4.70 19.54 10.23
CA PHE A 215 4.50 19.24 11.65
C PHE A 215 4.73 17.76 11.97
N CYS A 216 4.33 16.84 11.08
CA CYS A 216 4.44 15.40 11.30
C CYS A 216 4.74 14.65 10.00
N SER A 217 5.07 13.37 10.11
CA SER A 217 5.14 12.46 8.97
C SER A 217 3.73 12.06 8.53
N ASN A 218 3.46 12.10 7.23
CA ASN A 218 2.15 11.80 6.65
C ASN A 218 1.93 10.30 6.46
N TYR A 219 3.04 9.58 6.28
CA TYR A 219 3.02 8.15 5.96
C TYR A 219 4.04 7.40 6.80
N LEU A 220 3.75 6.13 6.97
CA LEU A 220 4.54 5.17 7.71
C LEU A 220 4.73 3.93 6.82
N ALA A 221 5.85 3.24 6.96
CA ALA A 221 6.06 1.98 6.30
C ALA A 221 6.86 1.02 7.17
N ASN A 222 6.57 -0.26 7.08
CA ASN A 222 7.32 -1.28 7.80
C ASN A 222 7.64 -2.49 6.94
N LEU A 223 8.70 -3.17 7.36
CA LEU A 223 9.11 -4.48 6.88
C LEU A 223 8.86 -5.51 7.97
N CYS A 224 8.09 -6.53 7.65
CA CYS A 224 7.88 -7.69 8.50
C CYS A 224 8.38 -8.97 7.84
N VAL A 225 8.73 -9.96 8.65
CA VAL A 225 9.08 -11.31 8.21
C VAL A 225 8.12 -12.33 8.80
N LYS A 226 7.75 -13.34 8.01
CA LYS A 226 7.02 -14.53 8.46
C LYS A 226 8.00 -15.59 8.95
N TRP A 227 7.96 -15.93 10.22
CA TRP A 227 8.80 -16.98 10.83
C TRP A 227 8.25 -18.39 10.64
#